data_2418a0958e57821a89f89b0c6a0e8c86
#
_entry.id   2418a0958e57821a89f89b0c6a0e8c86
#
_cell.length_a   1.000
_cell.length_b   1.000
_cell.length_c   1.000
_cell.angle_alpha   90.00
_cell.angle_beta   90.00
_cell.angle_gamma   90.00
#
_symmetry.space_group_name_H-M   'P 1'
#
loop_
_entity.id
_entity.type
_entity.pdbx_description
1 polymer ?
#
loop_
_entity_poly.entity_id
_entity_poly.type
_entity_poly.pdbx_seq_one_letter_code
_entity_poly.pdbx_strand_id
1 'polypeptide(L)'
;MARTKMASETVESKNRALVLEAFDTLFNKRDYASAERFWSPNYIQHSAHIPPGREGLFNLVRSVPETMRYENQLIVADGDYVIAHGRFTGMGRPAAWIAADILRFEDGVFAEHWDVLQDEATQEESKSGLPMFGDKFPR
;
A
#
# COMPACT_ATOMS: atom_id res chain seq x y z
N MET A 1 2.91 29.69 23.15
CA MET A 1 2.74 29.24 22.65
C MET A 1 2.56 28.62 22.00
N ALA A 2 2.71 28.38 22.00
CA ALA A 2 2.72 27.79 21.34
C ALA A 2 2.01 27.19 20.85
N ARG A 3 1.56 27.14 20.65
CA ARG A 3 0.85 26.54 20.13
C ARG A 3 0.79 25.86 19.40
N THR A 4 1.22 25.61 19.74
CA THR A 4 1.14 24.80 19.05
C THR A 4 0.17 24.54 18.36
N LYS A 5 0.12 24.81 18.09
CA LYS A 5 -0.82 24.54 17.46
C LYS A 5 -1.29 23.45 17.06
N MET A 6 -1.88 23.39 17.66
CA MET A 6 -2.52 22.42 16.85
C MET A 6 -2.55 22.91 15.44
N ALA A 7 -1.56 22.51 14.74
CA ALA A 7 -1.57 22.79 13.33
C ALA A 7 -2.76 22.08 12.69
N SER A 8 -3.44 22.73 11.78
CA SER A 8 -4.44 22.08 10.97
C SER A 8 -3.81 20.94 10.21
N GLU A 9 -4.50 19.83 10.15
CA GLU A 9 -4.05 18.70 9.37
C GLU A 9 -4.08 19.06 7.88
N THR A 10 -2.97 18.85 7.17
CA THR A 10 -2.92 19.10 5.74
C THR A 10 -3.62 17.97 4.98
N VAL A 11 -4.00 18.25 3.72
CA VAL A 11 -4.54 17.21 2.84
C VAL A 11 -3.54 16.08 2.70
N GLU A 12 -2.25 16.39 2.53
CA GLU A 12 -1.20 15.40 2.38
C GLU A 12 -1.08 14.52 3.61
N SER A 13 -1.07 15.11 4.81
CA SER A 13 -0.98 14.37 6.06
C SER A 13 -2.18 13.45 6.24
N LYS A 14 -3.37 13.96 5.96
CA LYS A 14 -4.61 13.18 6.05
C LYS A 14 -4.59 12.01 5.05
N ASN A 15 -4.17 12.27 3.83
CA ASN A 15 -4.13 11.24 2.79
C ASN A 15 -3.12 10.14 3.10
N ARG A 16 -1.95 10.50 3.65
CA ARG A 16 -0.98 9.48 4.11
C ARG A 16 -1.59 8.58 5.17
N ALA A 17 -2.27 9.17 6.15
CA ALA A 17 -2.90 8.40 7.22
C ALA A 17 -4.00 7.48 6.68
N LEU A 18 -4.78 7.96 5.70
CA LEU A 18 -5.84 7.16 5.08
C LEU A 18 -5.28 5.95 4.32
N VAL A 19 -4.16 6.12 3.62
CA VAL A 19 -3.53 4.99 2.91
C VAL A 19 -3.10 3.92 3.91
N LEU A 20 -2.43 4.31 5.00
CA LEU A 20 -1.98 3.35 6.00
C LEU A 20 -3.16 2.61 6.64
N GLU A 21 -4.21 3.34 6.99
CA GLU A 21 -5.41 2.73 7.57
C GLU A 21 -6.10 1.79 6.58
N ALA A 22 -6.26 2.22 5.35
CA ALA A 22 -6.94 1.44 4.32
C ALA A 22 -6.18 0.15 4.00
N PHE A 23 -4.86 0.24 3.87
CA PHE A 23 -4.03 -0.91 3.57
C PHE A 23 -4.03 -1.92 4.73
N ASP A 24 -3.98 -1.41 5.97
CA ASP A 24 -4.09 -2.29 7.14
C ASP A 24 -5.45 -2.99 7.19
N THR A 25 -6.51 -2.24 6.92
CA THR A 25 -7.88 -2.77 6.95
C THR A 25 -8.08 -3.85 5.89
N LEU A 26 -7.62 -3.62 4.67
CA LEU A 26 -7.83 -4.57 3.57
C LEU A 26 -6.85 -5.73 3.60
N PHE A 27 -5.55 -5.44 3.69
CA PHE A 27 -4.52 -6.47 3.50
C PHE A 27 -4.23 -7.25 4.77
N ASN A 28 -4.22 -6.59 5.92
CA ASN A 28 -3.88 -7.23 7.19
C ASN A 28 -5.10 -7.77 7.91
N LYS A 29 -6.14 -6.96 8.04
CA LYS A 29 -7.36 -7.37 8.75
C LYS A 29 -8.34 -8.12 7.86
N ARG A 30 -8.25 -7.93 6.55
CA ARG A 30 -9.13 -8.52 5.55
C ARG A 30 -10.61 -8.22 5.85
N ASP A 31 -10.86 -7.04 6.36
CA ASP A 31 -12.20 -6.54 6.68
C ASP A 31 -12.74 -5.78 5.47
N TYR A 32 -13.35 -6.54 4.57
CA TYR A 32 -13.80 -6.00 3.28
C TYR A 32 -14.92 -4.96 3.45
N ALA A 33 -15.81 -5.19 4.38
CA ALA A 33 -16.92 -4.26 4.62
C ALA A 33 -16.40 -2.90 5.07
N SER A 34 -15.44 -2.89 5.99
CA SER A 34 -14.84 -1.64 6.47
C SER A 34 -13.93 -1.01 5.43
N ALA A 35 -13.25 -1.83 4.62
CA ALA A 35 -12.31 -1.34 3.61
C ALA A 35 -13.03 -0.62 2.46
N GLU A 36 -14.25 -0.99 2.16
CA GLU A 36 -14.98 -0.50 0.99
C GLU A 36 -15.06 1.02 0.95
N ARG A 37 -15.18 1.68 2.09
CA ARG A 37 -15.29 3.14 2.17
C ARG A 37 -14.05 3.89 1.71
N PHE A 38 -12.90 3.23 1.64
CA PHE A 38 -11.65 3.88 1.23
C PHE A 38 -11.47 3.90 -0.29
N TRP A 39 -12.07 2.96 -1.01
CA TRP A 39 -11.93 2.83 -2.46
C TRP A 39 -13.18 3.33 -3.17
N SER A 40 -12.99 4.18 -4.18
CA SER A 40 -14.10 4.66 -4.99
C SER A 40 -14.80 3.49 -5.69
N PRO A 41 -16.13 3.53 -5.83
CA PRO A 41 -16.82 2.55 -6.66
C PRO A 41 -16.39 2.61 -8.14
N ASN A 42 -15.79 3.74 -8.53
CA ASN A 42 -15.26 3.95 -9.89
C ASN A 42 -13.73 3.88 -9.94
N TYR A 43 -13.14 3.19 -8.98
CA TYR A 43 -11.70 3.05 -8.83
C TYR A 43 -11.05 2.50 -10.11
N ILE A 44 -9.96 3.17 -10.53
CA ILE A 44 -9.22 2.83 -11.75
C ILE A 44 -7.93 2.12 -11.36
N GLN A 45 -7.76 0.90 -11.86
CA GLN A 45 -6.61 0.06 -11.52
C GLN A 45 -5.66 -0.06 -12.70
N HIS A 46 -4.39 0.36 -12.47
CA HIS A 46 -3.33 0.23 -13.47
C HIS A 46 -2.33 -0.88 -13.14
N SER A 47 -2.44 -1.52 -11.99
CA SER A 47 -1.53 -2.61 -11.65
C SER A 47 -1.70 -3.75 -12.66
N ALA A 48 -0.57 -4.24 -13.18
CA ALA A 48 -0.58 -5.35 -14.13
C ALA A 48 -0.99 -6.67 -13.47
N HIS A 49 -1.04 -6.72 -12.15
CA HIS A 49 -1.29 -7.93 -11.37
C HIS A 49 -2.68 -7.99 -10.75
N ILE A 50 -3.49 -6.94 -10.92
CA ILE A 50 -4.79 -6.82 -10.24
C ILE A 50 -5.89 -6.62 -11.27
N PRO A 51 -6.96 -7.42 -11.22
CA PRO A 51 -8.11 -7.20 -12.10
C PRO A 51 -8.75 -5.83 -11.88
N PRO A 52 -9.53 -5.33 -12.86
CA PRO A 52 -10.02 -3.96 -12.80
C PRO A 52 -11.01 -3.70 -11.68
N GLY A 53 -11.00 -2.44 -11.22
CA GLY A 53 -11.97 -1.91 -10.29
C GLY A 53 -11.74 -2.33 -8.86
N ARG A 54 -12.56 -1.77 -7.98
CA ARG A 54 -12.54 -2.11 -6.56
C ARG A 54 -12.80 -3.60 -6.34
N GLU A 55 -13.75 -4.17 -7.09
CA GLU A 55 -14.05 -5.59 -6.99
C GLU A 55 -12.85 -6.46 -7.37
N GLY A 56 -12.12 -6.08 -8.42
CA GLY A 56 -10.94 -6.84 -8.83
C GLY A 56 -9.89 -6.90 -7.73
N LEU A 57 -9.65 -5.79 -7.06
CA LEU A 57 -8.71 -5.75 -5.94
C LEU A 57 -9.20 -6.62 -4.76
N PHE A 58 -10.45 -6.46 -4.36
CA PHE A 58 -10.98 -7.19 -3.21
C PHE A 58 -11.03 -8.70 -3.48
N ASN A 59 -11.38 -9.09 -4.70
CA ASN A 59 -11.39 -10.50 -5.08
C ASN A 59 -9.97 -11.09 -5.11
N LEU A 60 -8.98 -10.30 -5.54
CA LEU A 60 -7.59 -10.74 -5.47
C LEU A 60 -7.17 -11.02 -4.02
N VAL A 61 -7.50 -10.12 -3.11
CA VAL A 61 -7.16 -10.29 -1.69
C VAL A 61 -7.84 -11.55 -1.13
N ARG A 62 -9.09 -11.81 -1.52
CA ARG A 62 -9.80 -13.01 -1.09
C ARG A 62 -9.13 -14.29 -1.60
N SER A 63 -8.43 -14.21 -2.73
CA SER A 63 -7.80 -15.37 -3.38
C SER A 63 -6.44 -15.72 -2.83
N VAL A 64 -5.76 -14.79 -2.12
CA VAL A 64 -4.43 -15.05 -1.57
C VAL A 64 -4.55 -15.60 -0.14
N PRO A 65 -3.50 -16.31 0.34
CA PRO A 65 -3.54 -16.88 1.69
C PRO A 65 -3.78 -15.85 2.78
N GLU A 66 -4.40 -16.27 3.87
CA GLU A 66 -4.69 -15.42 5.02
C GLU A 66 -3.41 -14.99 5.75
N THR A 67 -2.28 -15.59 5.42
CA THR A 67 -0.96 -15.21 5.93
C THR A 67 -0.44 -13.92 5.32
N MET A 68 -1.09 -13.39 4.29
CA MET A 68 -0.66 -12.14 3.67
C MET A 68 -0.57 -11.03 4.69
N ARG A 69 0.53 -10.25 4.62
CA ARG A 69 0.73 -9.07 5.44
C ARG A 69 1.35 -7.96 4.61
N TYR A 70 0.92 -6.74 4.91
CA TYR A 70 1.51 -5.53 4.35
C TYR A 70 2.25 -4.78 5.46
N GLU A 71 3.47 -4.34 5.14
CA GLU A 71 4.28 -3.47 6.01
C GLU A 71 4.68 -2.24 5.21
N ASN A 72 4.61 -1.07 5.84
CA ASN A 72 5.01 0.19 5.19
C ASN A 72 6.36 0.64 5.73
N GLN A 73 7.25 1.08 4.84
CA GLN A 73 8.54 1.64 5.22
C GLN A 73 8.57 3.15 5.05
N LEU A 74 8.04 3.65 3.95
CA LEU A 74 8.10 5.06 3.59
C LEU A 74 6.79 5.44 2.92
N ILE A 75 6.28 6.61 3.26
CA ILE A 75 5.08 7.14 2.63
C ILE A 75 5.22 8.64 2.46
N VAL A 76 4.95 9.13 1.26
CA VAL A 76 5.03 10.54 0.93
C VAL A 76 3.77 10.96 0.20
N ALA A 77 3.43 12.24 0.28
CA ALA A 77 2.25 12.76 -0.38
C ALA A 77 2.53 14.14 -0.95
N ASP A 78 1.91 14.42 -2.10
CA ASP A 78 1.95 15.72 -2.74
C ASP A 78 0.60 15.93 -3.44
N GLY A 79 -0.14 16.95 -3.02
CA GLY A 79 -1.49 17.19 -3.51
C GLY A 79 -2.38 15.96 -3.29
N ASP A 80 -3.00 15.50 -4.37
CA ASP A 80 -3.92 14.36 -4.33
C ASP A 80 -3.22 13.02 -4.44
N TYR A 81 -1.90 13.00 -4.53
CA TYR A 81 -1.14 11.77 -4.74
C TYR A 81 -0.40 11.33 -3.48
N VAL A 82 -0.39 10.03 -3.25
CA VAL A 82 0.40 9.40 -2.17
C VAL A 82 1.20 8.27 -2.79
N ILE A 83 2.47 8.17 -2.39
CA ILE A 83 3.32 7.05 -2.76
C ILE A 83 3.72 6.33 -1.48
N ALA A 84 3.43 5.03 -1.44
CA ALA A 84 3.72 4.18 -0.30
C ALA A 84 4.72 3.10 -0.72
N HIS A 85 5.87 3.07 -0.05
CA HIS A 85 6.88 2.04 -0.25
C HIS A 85 6.71 0.98 0.83
N GLY A 86 6.39 -0.24 0.43
CA GLY A 86 6.04 -1.28 1.37
C GLY A 86 6.42 -2.68 0.90
N ARG A 87 6.05 -3.65 1.73
CA ARG A 87 6.32 -5.05 1.50
C ARG A 87 5.05 -5.87 1.67
N PHE A 88 4.80 -6.77 0.73
CA PHE A 88 3.74 -7.77 0.83
C PHE A 88 4.37 -9.14 1.03
N THR A 89 4.09 -9.78 2.16
CA THR A 89 4.57 -11.12 2.49
C THR A 89 3.39 -12.08 2.63
N GLY A 90 3.70 -13.37 2.71
CA GLY A 90 2.70 -14.39 3.01
C GLY A 90 1.69 -14.65 1.92
N MET A 91 2.03 -14.34 0.68
CA MET A 91 1.11 -14.44 -0.47
C MET A 91 1.20 -15.79 -1.19
N GLY A 92 1.92 -16.75 -0.64
CA GLY A 92 2.12 -18.03 -1.31
C GLY A 92 3.15 -17.99 -2.42
N ARG A 93 3.98 -16.95 -2.47
CA ARG A 93 5.03 -16.77 -3.46
C ARG A 93 6.40 -17.08 -2.85
N PRO A 94 7.38 -17.51 -3.68
CA PRO A 94 8.73 -17.78 -3.17
C PRO A 94 9.41 -16.56 -2.58
N ALA A 95 9.14 -15.37 -3.12
CA ALA A 95 9.69 -14.11 -2.63
C ALA A 95 8.57 -13.15 -2.28
N ALA A 96 8.81 -12.30 -1.28
CA ALA A 96 7.92 -11.18 -0.98
C ALA A 96 8.00 -10.16 -2.11
N TRP A 97 6.97 -9.33 -2.24
CA TRP A 97 6.98 -8.18 -3.15
C TRP A 97 7.34 -6.92 -2.39
N ILE A 98 8.31 -6.19 -2.94
CA ILE A 98 8.56 -4.80 -2.55
C ILE A 98 7.78 -3.95 -3.54
N ALA A 99 6.96 -3.06 -3.03
CA ALA A 99 5.99 -2.32 -3.83
C ALA A 99 6.15 -0.82 -3.63
N ALA A 100 6.13 -0.08 -4.74
CA ALA A 100 5.83 1.35 -4.72
C ALA A 100 4.40 1.50 -5.23
N ASP A 101 3.48 1.75 -4.32
CA ASP A 101 2.07 1.97 -4.63
C ASP A 101 1.82 3.46 -4.77
N ILE A 102 1.22 3.86 -5.88
CA ILE A 102 0.88 5.25 -6.16
C ILE A 102 -0.63 5.35 -6.18
N LEU A 103 -1.16 6.22 -5.34
CA LEU A 103 -2.61 6.40 -5.20
C LEU A 103 -2.99 7.86 -5.47
N ARG A 104 -4.03 8.04 -6.26
CA ARG A 104 -4.63 9.35 -6.47
C ARG A 104 -5.96 9.38 -5.72
N PHE A 105 -6.15 10.44 -4.93
CA PHE A 105 -7.38 10.67 -4.19
C PHE A 105 -8.31 11.58 -4.99
N GLU A 106 -9.60 11.32 -4.83
CA GLU A 106 -10.66 12.20 -5.31
C GLU A 106 -11.81 12.08 -4.33
N ASP A 107 -12.30 13.22 -3.84
CA ASP A 107 -13.38 13.25 -2.84
C ASP A 107 -13.07 12.40 -1.60
N GLY A 108 -11.81 12.36 -1.19
CA GLY A 108 -11.37 11.70 0.03
C GLY A 108 -11.23 10.19 -0.06
N VAL A 109 -11.34 9.60 -1.25
CA VAL A 109 -11.20 8.15 -1.46
C VAL A 109 -10.22 7.87 -2.59
N PHE A 110 -9.76 6.63 -2.66
CA PHE A 110 -8.84 6.20 -3.73
C PHE A 110 -9.58 6.14 -5.05
N ALA A 111 -9.19 7.00 -5.97
CA ALA A 111 -9.79 7.07 -7.30
C ALA A 111 -8.99 6.29 -8.34
N GLU A 112 -7.68 6.18 -8.14
CA GLU A 112 -6.78 5.61 -9.15
C GLU A 112 -5.50 5.10 -8.51
N HIS A 113 -4.97 3.99 -9.03
CA HIS A 113 -3.81 3.32 -8.47
C HIS A 113 -2.88 2.80 -9.54
N TRP A 114 -1.59 3.01 -9.34
CA TRP A 114 -0.49 2.40 -10.09
C TRP A 114 0.43 1.71 -9.10
N ASP A 115 1.19 0.74 -9.56
CA ASP A 115 2.26 0.18 -8.73
C ASP A 115 3.46 -0.23 -9.57
N VAL A 116 4.58 -0.34 -8.86
CA VAL A 116 5.81 -0.95 -9.37
C VAL A 116 6.18 -2.01 -8.35
N LEU A 117 6.26 -3.25 -8.79
CA LEU A 117 6.52 -4.39 -7.94
C LEU A 117 7.85 -5.05 -8.31
N GLN A 118 8.59 -5.49 -7.30
CA GLN A 118 9.82 -6.23 -7.49
C GLN A 118 9.92 -7.31 -6.43
N ASP A 119 10.36 -8.50 -6.85
CA ASP A 119 10.66 -9.57 -5.89
C ASP A 119 11.77 -9.13 -4.95
N GLU A 120 11.60 -9.37 -3.66
CA GLU A 120 12.59 -8.99 -2.67
C GLU A 120 13.83 -9.87 -2.79
N ALA A 121 14.98 -9.22 -2.99
CA ALA A 121 16.26 -9.93 -3.11
C ALA A 121 16.75 -10.42 -1.76
N THR A 122 17.30 -11.63 -1.76
CA THR A 122 18.05 -12.15 -0.62
C THR A 122 19.41 -11.46 -0.51
N GLN A 123 20.12 -11.68 0.60
CA GLN A 123 21.46 -11.14 0.77
C GLN A 123 22.39 -11.55 -0.37
N GLU A 124 22.27 -12.79 -0.82
CA GLU A 124 23.13 -13.32 -1.90
C GLU A 124 22.79 -12.68 -3.25
N GLU A 125 21.52 -12.35 -3.47
CA GLU A 125 21.06 -11.76 -4.73
C GLU A 125 21.28 -10.26 -4.81
N SER A 126 21.39 -9.58 -3.67
CA SER A 126 21.51 -8.12 -3.63
C SER A 126 22.89 -7.66 -4.04
N LYS A 127 22.99 -7.06 -5.23
CA LYS A 127 24.26 -6.57 -5.75
C LYS A 127 24.77 -5.36 -4.99
N SER A 128 23.90 -4.60 -4.36
CA SER A 128 24.30 -3.44 -3.54
C SER A 128 24.82 -3.87 -2.18
N GLY A 129 24.53 -5.11 -1.77
CA GLY A 129 24.85 -5.58 -0.42
C GLY A 129 23.91 -5.05 0.65
N LEU A 130 22.85 -4.33 0.26
CA LEU A 130 21.89 -3.72 1.19
C LEU A 130 20.49 -4.27 0.93
N PRO A 131 19.64 -4.33 1.98
CA PRO A 131 18.27 -4.81 1.82
C PRO A 131 17.39 -3.80 1.08
N MET A 132 16.39 -4.33 0.38
CA MET A 132 15.41 -3.51 -0.33
C MET A 132 14.38 -2.92 0.61
N PHE A 133 14.19 -3.52 1.79
CA PHE A 133 13.17 -3.10 2.73
C PHE A 133 13.73 -3.18 4.15
N GLY A 134 13.58 -2.09 4.92
CA GLY A 134 14.07 -2.03 6.28
C GLY A 134 15.60 -2.09 6.33
N ASP A 135 16.12 -2.69 7.39
CA ASP A 135 17.56 -2.79 7.63
C ASP A 135 18.06 -4.25 7.66
N LYS A 136 17.23 -5.20 7.29
CA LYS A 136 17.57 -6.62 7.30
C LYS A 136 17.10 -7.30 6.02
N PHE A 137 17.83 -8.33 5.62
CA PHE A 137 17.42 -9.16 4.51
C PHE A 137 16.31 -10.13 4.91
N PRO A 138 15.48 -10.60 3.95
CA PRO A 138 14.52 -11.65 4.22
C PRO A 138 15.24 -12.96 4.57
N ARG A 139 14.57 -13.78 5.34
CA ARG A 139 15.10 -15.08 5.74
C ARG A 139 14.88 -16.14 4.68
#